data_45e2999c0d114b257a61f78cb80ce1ba
#
_entry.id   45e2999c0d114b257a61f78cb80ce1ba
#
_cell.length_a   1.000
_cell.length_b   1.000
_cell.length_c   1.000
_cell.angle_alpha   90.00
_cell.angle_beta   90.00
_cell.angle_gamma   90.00
#
_symmetry.space_group_name_H-M   'P 1'
#
loop_
_entity.id
_entity.type
_entity.pdbx_description
1 polymer ?
#
loop_
_entity_poly.entity_id
_entity_poly.type
_entity_poly.pdbx_seq_one_letter_code
_entity_poly.pdbx_strand_id
1 'polypeptide(L)'
;MSTRRGGVSPEPFGMNTSFNVGDPAENVQRNRELFAQTLGMRVDQLAIPVQVHSTVIKRATGPGCYPECDGLVTDMPRIFLCVSVADCVPIFIVDIQRKAVAAIHAGWRGTSAGIVARAVQLLISEFHCSPEAMVAYIG
;
A
#
# COMPACT_ATOMS: atom_id res chain seq x y z
N MET A 1 -8.95 5.23 -0.49
CA MET A 1 -9.21 3.78 -0.55
C MET A 1 -10.29 3.48 -1.58
N SER A 2 -10.23 2.31 -2.23
CA SER A 2 -11.32 1.81 -3.06
C SER A 2 -12.45 1.26 -2.20
N THR A 3 -13.64 1.14 -2.77
CA THR A 3 -14.78 0.44 -2.15
C THR A 3 -15.19 -0.73 -3.04
N ARG A 4 -16.07 -1.62 -2.56
CA ARG A 4 -16.61 -2.71 -3.38
C ARG A 4 -17.51 -2.25 -4.53
N ARG A 5 -18.01 -1.03 -4.48
CA ARG A 5 -18.97 -0.52 -5.46
C ARG A 5 -18.27 -0.06 -6.74
N GLY A 6 -18.91 -0.31 -7.86
CA GLY A 6 -18.36 -0.03 -9.18
C GLY A 6 -17.44 -1.15 -9.66
N GLY A 7 -16.61 -0.86 -10.66
CA GLY A 7 -15.75 -1.85 -11.30
C GLY A 7 -16.47 -2.64 -12.40
N VAL A 8 -15.76 -3.61 -12.97
CA VAL A 8 -16.25 -4.44 -14.07
C VAL A 8 -16.54 -5.89 -13.68
N SER A 9 -16.13 -6.30 -12.48
CA SER A 9 -16.36 -7.67 -12.01
C SER A 9 -17.82 -7.87 -11.63
N PRO A 10 -18.41 -9.03 -11.95
CA PRO A 10 -19.75 -9.37 -11.49
C PRO A 10 -19.79 -9.56 -9.98
N GLU A 11 -20.98 -9.55 -9.38
CA GLU A 11 -21.13 -9.92 -7.98
C GLU A 11 -20.59 -11.34 -7.74
N PRO A 12 -19.92 -11.59 -6.61
CA PRO A 12 -19.76 -10.71 -5.44
C PRO A 12 -18.50 -9.80 -5.48
N PHE A 13 -17.77 -9.74 -6.58
CA PHE A 13 -16.44 -9.13 -6.67
C PHE A 13 -16.47 -7.60 -6.82
N GLY A 14 -17.35 -7.03 -7.66
CA GLY A 14 -17.47 -5.58 -7.86
C GLY A 14 -16.14 -4.92 -8.26
N MET A 15 -15.66 -3.94 -7.47
CA MET A 15 -14.37 -3.27 -7.66
C MET A 15 -13.21 -4.06 -7.02
N ASN A 16 -13.19 -5.38 -7.18
CA ASN A 16 -12.08 -6.19 -6.68
C ASN A 16 -10.76 -5.84 -7.39
N THR A 17 -9.70 -5.64 -6.62
CA THR A 17 -8.35 -5.35 -7.11
C THR A 17 -7.33 -6.43 -6.72
N SER A 18 -7.78 -7.55 -6.13
CA SER A 18 -6.95 -8.67 -5.72
C SER A 18 -7.04 -9.83 -6.72
N PHE A 19 -5.89 -10.36 -7.12
CA PHE A 19 -5.82 -11.55 -7.97
C PHE A 19 -6.05 -12.87 -7.22
N ASN A 20 -6.19 -12.83 -5.89
CA ASN A 20 -6.16 -14.03 -5.03
C ASN A 20 -7.54 -14.49 -4.55
N VAL A 21 -8.63 -13.95 -5.11
CA VAL A 21 -9.99 -14.23 -4.62
C VAL A 21 -10.90 -14.94 -5.64
N GLY A 22 -10.33 -15.41 -6.76
CA GLY A 22 -11.07 -16.18 -7.77
C GLY A 22 -11.80 -15.34 -8.83
N ASP A 23 -11.62 -14.04 -8.84
CA ASP A 23 -12.10 -13.16 -9.91
C ASP A 23 -11.20 -13.32 -11.16
N PRO A 24 -11.74 -13.30 -12.40
CA PRO A 24 -10.94 -13.31 -13.60
C PRO A 24 -9.87 -12.22 -13.62
N ALA A 25 -8.63 -12.58 -13.97
CA ALA A 25 -7.49 -11.66 -13.93
C ALA A 25 -7.70 -10.40 -14.79
N GLU A 26 -8.39 -10.52 -15.91
CA GLU A 26 -8.75 -9.41 -16.78
C GLU A 26 -9.64 -8.37 -16.09
N ASN A 27 -10.61 -8.82 -15.29
CA ASN A 27 -11.48 -7.95 -14.51
C ASN A 27 -10.69 -7.22 -13.42
N VAL A 28 -9.84 -7.95 -12.70
CA VAL A 28 -8.97 -7.38 -11.66
C VAL A 28 -8.04 -6.32 -12.25
N GLN A 29 -7.44 -6.60 -13.41
CA GLN A 29 -6.58 -5.65 -14.11
C GLN A 29 -7.37 -4.39 -14.49
N ARG A 30 -8.56 -4.57 -15.06
CA ARG A 30 -9.42 -3.45 -15.45
C ARG A 30 -9.87 -2.61 -14.25
N ASN A 31 -10.21 -3.25 -13.14
CA ASN A 31 -10.55 -2.55 -11.90
C ASN A 31 -9.37 -1.72 -11.36
N ARG A 32 -8.15 -2.27 -11.41
CA ARG A 32 -6.93 -1.54 -11.02
C ARG A 32 -6.70 -0.31 -11.89
N GLU A 33 -6.90 -0.43 -13.20
CA GLU A 33 -6.79 0.70 -14.14
C GLU A 33 -7.81 1.80 -13.84
N LEU A 34 -9.09 1.42 -13.65
CA LEU A 34 -10.15 2.36 -13.29
C LEU A 34 -9.84 3.08 -11.98
N PHE A 35 -9.40 2.34 -10.97
CA PHE A 35 -9.04 2.93 -9.68
C PHE A 35 -7.84 3.88 -9.80
N ALA A 36 -6.79 3.47 -10.49
CA ALA A 36 -5.61 4.31 -10.73
C ALA A 36 -5.98 5.59 -11.49
N GLN A 37 -6.78 5.46 -12.55
CA GLN A 37 -7.25 6.59 -13.36
C GLN A 37 -8.04 7.61 -12.51
N THR A 38 -8.90 7.14 -11.59
CA THR A 38 -9.67 8.00 -10.68
C THR A 38 -8.76 8.85 -9.79
N LEU A 39 -7.56 8.34 -9.48
CA LEU A 39 -6.57 9.03 -8.64
C LEU A 39 -5.52 9.82 -9.47
N GLY A 40 -5.70 9.91 -10.79
CA GLY A 40 -4.78 10.62 -11.68
C GLY A 40 -3.41 9.93 -11.83
N MET A 41 -3.34 8.61 -11.58
CA MET A 41 -2.12 7.82 -11.72
C MET A 41 -2.31 6.64 -12.69
N ARG A 42 -1.21 5.96 -13.03
CA ARG A 42 -1.24 4.75 -13.87
C ARG A 42 -0.83 3.53 -13.06
N VAL A 43 -1.34 2.36 -13.44
CA VAL A 43 -1.03 1.08 -12.76
C VAL A 43 0.48 0.77 -12.79
N ASP A 44 1.18 1.16 -13.85
CA ASP A 44 2.61 0.96 -14.00
C ASP A 44 3.48 1.88 -13.10
N GLN A 45 2.86 2.74 -12.31
CA GLN A 45 3.50 3.56 -11.27
C GLN A 45 3.33 2.99 -9.85
N LEU A 46 2.61 1.87 -9.71
CA LEU A 46 2.34 1.26 -8.42
C LEU A 46 3.52 0.43 -7.91
N ALA A 47 3.85 0.58 -6.64
CA ALA A 47 4.70 -0.32 -5.87
C ALA A 47 3.80 -1.07 -4.87
N ILE A 48 3.78 -2.40 -4.96
CA ILE A 48 2.82 -3.26 -4.27
C ILE A 48 3.57 -4.33 -3.48
N PRO A 49 3.38 -4.44 -2.16
CA PRO A 49 3.94 -5.54 -1.38
C PRO A 49 3.18 -6.84 -1.66
N VAL A 50 3.89 -7.95 -1.77
CA VAL A 50 3.29 -9.29 -1.68
C VAL A 50 3.18 -9.62 -0.21
N GLN A 51 2.00 -9.35 0.36
CA GLN A 51 1.73 -9.37 1.79
C GLN A 51 1.69 -10.79 2.35
N VAL A 52 2.37 -11.02 3.46
CA VAL A 52 2.52 -12.31 4.14
C VAL A 52 2.20 -12.23 5.64
N HIS A 53 1.59 -11.14 6.10
CA HIS A 53 1.25 -10.86 7.49
C HIS A 53 2.48 -10.83 8.40
N SER A 54 3.58 -10.29 7.89
CA SER A 54 4.86 -10.10 8.61
C SER A 54 5.00 -8.69 9.19
N THR A 55 6.21 -8.36 9.64
CA THR A 55 6.60 -6.99 10.00
C THR A 55 7.67 -6.42 9.07
N VAL A 56 7.89 -7.08 7.93
CA VAL A 56 8.90 -6.67 6.97
C VAL A 56 8.38 -5.47 6.18
N ILE A 57 9.21 -4.43 6.15
CA ILE A 57 8.98 -3.23 5.34
C ILE A 57 10.18 -3.05 4.43
N LYS A 58 9.93 -2.73 3.16
CA LYS A 58 10.98 -2.54 2.16
C LYS A 58 10.95 -1.13 1.59
N ARG A 59 12.11 -0.65 1.18
CA ARG A 59 12.22 0.59 0.41
C ARG A 59 11.84 0.32 -1.04
N ALA A 60 10.86 1.06 -1.54
CA ALA A 60 10.49 1.03 -2.95
C ALA A 60 11.35 2.03 -3.73
N THR A 61 12.17 1.51 -4.63
CA THR A 61 13.04 2.29 -5.52
C THR A 61 12.49 2.40 -6.94
N GLY A 62 11.33 1.81 -7.20
CA GLY A 62 10.62 1.81 -8.47
C GLY A 62 9.23 1.19 -8.33
N PRO A 63 8.41 1.27 -9.38
CA PRO A 63 7.17 0.50 -9.46
C PRO A 63 7.45 -1.00 -9.53
N GLY A 64 6.46 -1.81 -9.14
CA GLY A 64 6.52 -3.27 -9.22
C GLY A 64 6.05 -3.97 -7.97
N CYS A 65 6.20 -5.30 -7.95
CA CYS A 65 5.85 -6.14 -6.81
C CYS A 65 7.06 -6.37 -5.91
N TYR A 66 6.88 -6.20 -4.62
CA TYR A 66 7.91 -6.39 -3.59
C TYR A 66 7.56 -7.63 -2.78
N PRO A 67 8.27 -8.76 -2.97
CA PRO A 67 7.93 -10.02 -2.33
C PRO A 67 8.12 -9.98 -0.81
N GLU A 68 7.38 -10.80 -0.09
CA GLU A 68 7.55 -11.10 1.34
C GLU A 68 7.68 -9.85 2.23
N CYS A 69 6.78 -8.89 2.08
CA CYS A 69 6.71 -7.73 2.97
C CYS A 69 5.26 -7.23 3.11
N ASP A 70 5.02 -6.52 4.19
CA ASP A 70 3.70 -5.99 4.54
C ASP A 70 3.68 -4.46 4.61
N GLY A 71 4.73 -3.83 4.15
CA GLY A 71 4.81 -2.39 4.02
C GLY A 71 5.92 -1.96 3.08
N LEU A 72 5.75 -0.76 2.56
CA LEU A 72 6.72 -0.10 1.69
C LEU A 72 6.95 1.33 2.18
N VAL A 73 8.18 1.82 1.99
CA VAL A 73 8.54 3.22 2.19
C VAL A 73 9.22 3.75 0.92
N THR A 74 9.08 5.04 0.62
CA THR A 74 9.76 5.68 -0.50
C THR A 74 9.83 7.20 -0.31
N ASP A 75 10.85 7.81 -0.90
CA ASP A 75 10.99 9.25 -1.12
C ASP A 75 10.96 9.62 -2.62
N MET A 76 10.77 8.62 -3.47
CA MET A 76 10.80 8.82 -4.92
C MET A 76 9.49 9.38 -5.43
N PRO A 77 9.52 10.48 -6.21
CA PRO A 77 8.32 11.04 -6.81
C PRO A 77 7.73 10.10 -7.86
N ARG A 78 6.43 10.14 -8.02
CA ARG A 78 5.66 9.35 -9.01
C ARG A 78 5.66 7.84 -8.78
N ILE A 79 6.11 7.37 -7.61
CA ILE A 79 5.88 6.00 -7.15
C ILE A 79 4.71 6.05 -6.16
N PHE A 80 3.68 5.25 -6.43
CA PHE A 80 2.50 5.17 -5.57
C PHE A 80 2.51 3.86 -4.80
N LEU A 81 2.63 3.95 -3.50
CA LEU A 81 2.59 2.78 -2.63
C LEU A 81 1.14 2.30 -2.47
N CYS A 82 0.91 1.01 -2.65
CA CYS A 82 -0.41 0.42 -2.57
C CYS A 82 -0.39 -0.82 -1.68
N VAL A 83 -1.24 -0.87 -0.66
CA VAL A 83 -1.49 -2.07 0.15
C VAL A 83 -2.92 -2.54 -0.06
N SER A 84 -3.13 -3.86 -0.03
CA SER A 84 -4.44 -4.48 -0.16
C SER A 84 -4.95 -4.88 1.22
N VAL A 85 -6.19 -4.54 1.53
CA VAL A 85 -6.83 -4.89 2.80
C VAL A 85 -8.25 -5.39 2.55
N ALA A 86 -8.73 -6.24 3.43
CA ALA A 86 -10.13 -6.62 3.55
C ALA A 86 -10.63 -6.19 4.94
N ASP A 87 -10.12 -6.80 5.99
CA ASP A 87 -10.41 -6.55 7.40
C ASP A 87 -9.20 -6.07 8.21
N CYS A 88 -8.00 -6.14 7.61
CA CYS A 88 -6.79 -5.56 8.21
C CYS A 88 -6.76 -4.04 8.04
N VAL A 89 -5.97 -3.36 8.86
CA VAL A 89 -5.89 -1.90 8.89
C VAL A 89 -4.81 -1.38 7.93
N PRO A 90 -5.14 -0.57 6.92
CA PRO A 90 -4.13 0.16 6.16
C PRO A 90 -3.68 1.39 6.95
N ILE A 91 -2.36 1.58 7.04
CA ILE A 91 -1.77 2.75 7.70
C ILE A 91 -0.84 3.43 6.71
N PHE A 92 -1.02 4.74 6.56
CA PHE A 92 -0.16 5.59 5.75
C PHE A 92 0.55 6.59 6.65
N ILE A 93 1.87 6.75 6.46
CA ILE A 93 2.65 7.76 7.18
C ILE A 93 3.32 8.66 6.13
N VAL A 94 3.26 9.95 6.35
CA VAL A 94 3.82 10.96 5.44
C VAL A 94 4.65 11.96 6.23
N ASP A 95 5.88 12.19 5.79
CA ASP A 95 6.69 13.35 6.18
C ASP A 95 6.74 14.31 5.00
N ILE A 96 6.02 15.44 5.12
CA ILE A 96 5.91 16.44 4.04
C ILE A 96 7.25 17.16 3.81
N GLN A 97 8.04 17.36 4.86
CA GLN A 97 9.31 18.09 4.77
C GLN A 97 10.36 17.26 4.02
N ARG A 98 10.42 15.95 4.32
CA ARG A 98 11.34 15.00 3.67
C ARG A 98 10.77 14.40 2.39
N LYS A 99 9.45 14.61 2.13
CA LYS A 99 8.74 14.02 1.00
C LYS A 99 8.82 12.49 0.99
N ALA A 100 8.86 11.90 2.18
CA ALA A 100 8.91 10.46 2.36
C ALA A 100 7.54 9.93 2.80
N VAL A 101 7.18 8.76 2.30
CA VAL A 101 5.88 8.14 2.58
C VAL A 101 6.04 6.66 2.92
N ALA A 102 5.13 6.16 3.74
CA ALA A 102 4.97 4.73 4.01
C ALA A 102 3.54 4.29 3.76
N ALA A 103 3.37 3.06 3.24
CA ALA A 103 2.09 2.36 3.20
C ALA A 103 2.27 1.00 3.87
N ILE A 104 1.42 0.69 4.84
CA ILE A 104 1.58 -0.43 5.76
C ILE A 104 0.29 -1.23 5.81
N HIS A 105 0.40 -2.54 5.62
CA HIS A 105 -0.64 -3.52 5.90
C HIS A 105 -0.49 -3.98 7.35
N ALA A 106 -1.32 -3.42 8.25
CA ALA A 106 -1.30 -3.75 9.65
C ALA A 106 -2.35 -4.81 9.99
N GLY A 107 -2.05 -6.06 9.65
CA GLY A 107 -2.80 -7.22 10.15
C GLY A 107 -2.48 -7.45 11.63
N TRP A 108 -3.28 -8.26 12.34
CA TRP A 108 -3.15 -8.47 13.78
C TRP A 108 -1.74 -8.95 14.20
N ARG A 109 -1.10 -9.83 13.41
CA ARG A 109 0.28 -10.30 13.68
C ARG A 109 1.30 -9.18 13.55
N GLY A 110 1.22 -8.43 12.44
CA GLY A 110 2.10 -7.29 12.20
C GLY A 110 1.94 -6.21 13.27
N THR A 111 0.70 -5.90 13.65
CA THR A 111 0.38 -4.93 14.71
C THR A 111 0.96 -5.35 16.05
N SER A 112 0.71 -6.60 16.48
CA SER A 112 1.25 -7.14 17.73
C SER A 112 2.78 -7.16 17.77
N ALA A 113 3.42 -7.38 16.62
CA ALA A 113 4.88 -7.41 16.48
C ALA A 113 5.49 -6.03 16.11
N GLY A 114 4.70 -4.95 16.12
CA GLY A 114 5.18 -3.57 16.03
C GLY A 114 5.53 -3.11 14.61
N ILE A 115 4.81 -3.54 13.58
CA ILE A 115 5.08 -3.15 12.18
C ILE A 115 5.11 -1.63 11.98
N VAL A 116 4.22 -0.89 12.67
CA VAL A 116 4.16 0.58 12.55
C VAL A 116 5.42 1.23 13.13
N ALA A 117 5.89 0.77 14.29
CA ALA A 117 7.12 1.26 14.89
C ALA A 117 8.32 1.02 13.95
N ARG A 118 8.37 -0.14 13.30
CA ARG A 118 9.41 -0.44 12.28
C ARG A 118 9.34 0.49 11.07
N ALA A 119 8.14 0.85 10.61
CA ALA A 119 7.97 1.81 9.52
C ALA A 119 8.51 3.19 9.90
N VAL A 120 8.18 3.67 11.10
CA VAL A 120 8.69 4.94 11.63
C VAL A 120 10.22 4.91 11.75
N GLN A 121 10.79 3.84 12.29
CA GLN A 121 12.23 3.67 12.38
C GLN A 121 12.91 3.71 11.01
N LEU A 122 12.32 3.06 10.01
CA LEU A 122 12.86 3.05 8.66
C LEU A 122 12.78 4.43 8.00
N LEU A 123 11.68 5.16 8.21
CA LEU A 123 11.54 6.55 7.75
C LEU A 123 12.62 7.46 8.37
N ILE A 124 12.93 7.26 9.64
CA ILE A 124 13.98 8.02 10.34
C ILE A 124 15.36 7.65 9.80
N SER A 125 15.68 6.36 9.70
CA SER A 125 17.02 5.90 9.32
C SER A 125 17.35 6.13 7.85
N GLU A 126 16.39 5.90 6.95
CA GLU A 126 16.61 5.96 5.49
C GLU A 126 16.42 7.36 4.90
N PHE A 127 15.50 8.14 5.48
CA PHE A 127 15.09 9.44 4.89
C PHE A 127 15.29 10.62 5.84
N HIS A 128 15.86 10.37 7.05
CA HIS A 128 16.08 11.40 8.07
C HIS A 128 14.80 12.16 8.46
N CYS A 129 13.67 11.46 8.46
CA CYS A 129 12.42 12.00 8.91
C CYS A 129 12.41 12.26 10.41
N SER A 130 11.66 13.26 10.87
CA SER A 130 11.42 13.53 12.29
C SER A 130 10.02 13.08 12.68
N PRO A 131 9.84 12.32 13.77
CA PRO A 131 8.51 11.88 14.21
C PRO A 131 7.52 13.03 14.38
N GLU A 132 7.97 14.20 14.81
CA GLU A 132 7.15 15.38 15.00
C GLU A 132 6.63 15.98 13.68
N ALA A 133 7.31 15.68 12.55
CA ALA A 133 6.92 16.10 11.20
C ALA A 133 6.09 15.07 10.46
N MET A 134 5.91 13.88 11.04
CA MET A 134 5.12 12.81 10.44
C MET A 134 3.64 12.97 10.74
N VAL A 135 2.82 12.71 9.72
CA VAL A 135 1.38 12.58 9.85
C VAL A 135 0.99 11.16 9.51
N ALA A 136 0.22 10.52 10.37
CA ALA A 136 -0.31 9.18 10.14
C ALA A 136 -1.80 9.23 9.80
N TYR A 137 -2.19 8.47 8.80
CA TYR A 137 -3.58 8.22 8.44
C TYR A 137 -3.88 6.73 8.63
N ILE A 138 -4.92 6.44 9.39
CA ILE A 138 -5.39 5.08 9.68
C ILE A 138 -6.74 4.89 9.00
N GLY A 139 -6.84 3.87 8.15
CA GLY A 139 -8.03 3.59 7.35
C GLY A 139 -8.97 2.56 7.94
#